data_a506517a89f5c0b6163e8ef23d02467a
#
_entry.id   a506517a89f5c0b6163e8ef23d02467a
#
_cell.length_a   1.000
_cell.length_b   1.000
_cell.length_c   1.000
_cell.angle_alpha   90.00
_cell.angle_beta   90.00
_cell.angle_gamma   90.00
#
_symmetry.space_group_name_H-M   'P 1'
#
loop_
_entity.id
_entity.type
_entity.pdbx_description
1 polymer ?
#
loop_
_entity_poly.entity_id
_entity_poly.type
_entity_poly.pdbx_seq_one_letter_code
_entity_poly.pdbx_strand_id
1 'polypeptide(L)'
;HIASSDLVISMVPAFMHPEIASVAIEAGVHVITPSYVGPEMQALHDKAVAADVLVLNEIGLDPGIDHLSAKAVLDRVAEAGGEMVEFESYCGGLIAPESDDNPWHYKFSWNPRNVVLAGQGGAATFLSGGSARLVPPHRAFQDVRHIEVGGTAFEGYPNRDSIAYESIYGLEGIQTLIRGTLRGEGFCSGWDVLVQLGCVRDDAEMEWSAGTSWADWMRSFLPASLSHVSV
;
A
#
# COMPACT_ATOMS: atom_id res chain seq x y z
N HIS A 1 -3.15 -19.07 24.95
CA HIS A 1 -3.38 -17.67 25.34
C HIS A 1 -4.66 -17.11 24.72
N ILE A 2 -5.00 -17.43 23.44
CA ILE A 2 -6.22 -16.90 22.77
C ILE A 2 -7.49 -17.21 23.61
N ALA A 3 -7.70 -18.47 24.00
CA ALA A 3 -8.90 -18.89 24.73
C ALA A 3 -9.07 -18.27 26.13
N SER A 4 -8.10 -17.54 26.64
CA SER A 4 -8.16 -16.82 27.92
C SER A 4 -8.26 -15.29 27.74
N SER A 5 -8.55 -14.83 26.52
CA SER A 5 -8.68 -13.43 26.17
C SER A 5 -10.10 -13.12 25.75
N ASP A 6 -10.55 -11.89 25.91
CA ASP A 6 -11.84 -11.41 25.41
C ASP A 6 -11.73 -10.95 23.94
N LEU A 7 -10.54 -10.51 23.54
CA LEU A 7 -10.24 -9.98 22.23
C LEU A 7 -8.78 -10.25 21.85
N VAL A 8 -8.54 -10.59 20.59
CA VAL A 8 -7.22 -10.70 19.99
C VAL A 8 -7.01 -9.57 18.99
N ILE A 9 -5.92 -8.82 19.15
CA ILE A 9 -5.44 -7.87 18.15
C ILE A 9 -4.29 -8.54 17.41
N SER A 10 -4.52 -8.93 16.16
CA SER A 10 -3.55 -9.65 15.34
C SER A 10 -2.72 -8.68 14.52
N MET A 11 -1.42 -8.55 14.87
CA MET A 11 -0.43 -7.65 14.24
C MET A 11 0.70 -8.44 13.55
N VAL A 12 0.48 -9.71 13.26
CA VAL A 12 1.43 -10.59 12.56
C VAL A 12 1.41 -10.32 11.04
N PRO A 13 2.31 -10.93 10.25
CA PRO A 13 2.23 -10.90 8.80
C PRO A 13 0.87 -11.38 8.28
N ALA A 14 0.36 -10.75 7.22
CA ALA A 14 -1.03 -10.91 6.74
C ALA A 14 -1.44 -12.37 6.50
N PHE A 15 -0.52 -13.20 5.98
CA PHE A 15 -0.78 -14.62 5.69
C PHE A 15 -1.06 -15.48 6.95
N MET A 16 -0.73 -14.99 8.14
CA MET A 16 -0.97 -15.69 9.40
C MET A 16 -2.32 -15.34 10.05
N HIS A 17 -2.98 -14.26 9.62
CA HIS A 17 -4.24 -13.85 10.22
C HIS A 17 -5.36 -14.91 10.12
N PRO A 18 -5.53 -15.64 8.99
CA PRO A 18 -6.60 -16.63 8.87
C PRO A 18 -6.49 -17.76 9.91
N GLU A 19 -5.27 -18.24 10.20
CA GLU A 19 -5.05 -19.27 11.22
C GLU A 19 -5.41 -18.75 12.61
N ILE A 20 -4.95 -17.53 12.96
CA ILE A 20 -5.26 -16.90 14.25
C ILE A 20 -6.75 -16.68 14.40
N ALA A 21 -7.41 -16.18 13.35
CA ALA A 21 -8.84 -15.94 13.35
C ALA A 21 -9.63 -17.25 13.50
N SER A 22 -9.23 -18.33 12.83
CA SER A 22 -9.87 -19.63 12.96
C SER A 22 -9.81 -20.15 14.42
N VAL A 23 -8.63 -20.09 15.06
CA VAL A 23 -8.47 -20.49 16.46
C VAL A 23 -9.27 -19.60 17.41
N ALA A 24 -9.32 -18.31 17.15
CA ALA A 24 -10.09 -17.37 17.98
C ALA A 24 -11.62 -17.61 17.85
N ILE A 25 -12.11 -17.83 16.64
CA ILE A 25 -13.53 -18.18 16.38
C ILE A 25 -13.91 -19.47 17.14
N GLU A 26 -13.08 -20.51 17.06
CA GLU A 26 -13.31 -21.77 17.79
C GLU A 26 -13.33 -21.59 19.32
N ALA A 27 -12.58 -20.60 19.81
CA ALA A 27 -12.54 -20.25 21.23
C ALA A 27 -13.62 -19.25 21.67
N GLY A 28 -14.45 -18.74 20.76
CA GLY A 28 -15.45 -17.71 21.05
C GLY A 28 -14.84 -16.34 21.34
N VAL A 29 -13.66 -16.02 20.77
CA VAL A 29 -12.91 -14.80 21.05
C VAL A 29 -12.91 -13.88 19.82
N HIS A 30 -13.19 -12.60 20.04
CA HIS A 30 -13.22 -11.59 18.98
C HIS A 30 -11.81 -11.32 18.42
N VAL A 31 -11.73 -10.91 17.13
CA VAL A 31 -10.47 -10.63 16.45
C VAL A 31 -10.50 -9.27 15.76
N ILE A 32 -9.42 -8.52 15.89
CA ILE A 32 -9.17 -7.28 15.14
C ILE A 32 -7.83 -7.39 14.44
N THR A 33 -7.75 -6.93 13.18
CA THR A 33 -6.50 -6.85 12.43
C THR A 33 -6.45 -5.61 11.53
N PRO A 34 -5.27 -4.96 11.35
CA PRO A 34 -5.10 -3.85 10.43
C PRO A 34 -5.03 -4.27 8.95
N SER A 35 -5.02 -5.56 8.64
CA SER A 35 -4.82 -6.06 7.28
C SER A 35 -6.10 -6.10 6.46
N TYR A 36 -5.94 -6.01 5.14
CA TYR A 36 -7.04 -6.19 4.18
C TYR A 36 -7.73 -7.54 4.32
N VAL A 37 -9.02 -7.57 3.97
CA VAL A 37 -9.79 -8.81 3.88
C VAL A 37 -9.32 -9.60 2.65
N GLY A 38 -8.59 -10.69 2.88
CA GLY A 38 -8.27 -11.64 1.82
C GLY A 38 -9.32 -12.75 1.69
N PRO A 39 -9.28 -13.55 0.60
CA PRO A 39 -10.23 -14.64 0.37
C PRO A 39 -10.28 -15.65 1.53
N GLU A 40 -9.14 -15.95 2.15
CA GLU A 40 -9.04 -16.88 3.28
C GLU A 40 -9.73 -16.34 4.53
N MET A 41 -9.62 -15.02 4.80
CA MET A 41 -10.35 -14.36 5.88
C MET A 41 -11.84 -14.32 5.59
N GLN A 42 -12.23 -14.01 4.35
CA GLN A 42 -13.62 -14.01 3.93
C GLN A 42 -14.29 -15.39 4.09
N ALA A 43 -13.55 -16.46 3.84
CA ALA A 43 -14.02 -17.84 4.01
C ALA A 43 -14.36 -18.21 5.48
N LEU A 44 -13.92 -17.43 6.44
CA LEU A 44 -14.26 -17.62 7.87
C LEU A 44 -15.57 -16.96 8.28
N HIS A 45 -16.20 -16.18 7.41
CA HIS A 45 -17.37 -15.37 7.71
C HIS A 45 -18.50 -16.20 8.37
N ASP A 46 -18.95 -17.26 7.73
CA ASP A 46 -20.05 -18.08 8.23
C ASP A 46 -19.73 -18.74 9.57
N LYS A 47 -18.48 -19.13 9.78
CA LYS A 47 -18.03 -19.69 11.06
C LYS A 47 -18.04 -18.64 12.17
N ALA A 48 -17.60 -17.42 11.86
CA ALA A 48 -17.59 -16.30 12.81
C ALA A 48 -19.03 -15.93 13.20
N VAL A 49 -19.95 -15.84 12.23
CA VAL A 49 -21.37 -15.58 12.48
C VAL A 49 -22.00 -16.69 13.36
N ALA A 50 -21.74 -17.96 13.03
CA ALA A 50 -22.28 -19.10 13.80
C ALA A 50 -21.74 -19.15 15.25
N ALA A 51 -20.54 -18.66 15.49
CA ALA A 51 -19.92 -18.58 16.81
C ALA A 51 -20.23 -17.29 17.59
N ASP A 52 -20.98 -16.35 17.00
CA ASP A 52 -21.22 -14.99 17.53
C ASP A 52 -19.90 -14.24 17.82
N VAL A 53 -18.93 -14.37 16.92
CA VAL A 53 -17.60 -13.77 17.04
C VAL A 53 -17.45 -12.65 16.01
N LEU A 54 -17.05 -11.47 16.49
CA LEU A 54 -16.65 -10.35 15.62
C LEU A 54 -15.24 -10.59 15.08
N VAL A 55 -15.10 -10.57 13.76
CA VAL A 55 -13.80 -10.49 13.07
C VAL A 55 -13.74 -9.18 12.31
N LEU A 56 -13.01 -8.20 12.83
CA LEU A 56 -12.93 -6.86 12.29
C LEU A 56 -11.57 -6.65 11.61
N ASN A 57 -11.58 -6.58 10.30
CA ASN A 57 -10.41 -6.33 9.46
C ASN A 57 -10.29 -4.84 9.12
N GLU A 58 -9.16 -4.45 8.53
CA GLU A 58 -8.95 -3.12 7.98
C GLU A 58 -9.05 -2.00 9.03
N ILE A 59 -8.56 -2.29 10.24
CA ILE A 59 -8.52 -1.35 11.37
C ILE A 59 -7.07 -0.91 11.60
N GLY A 60 -6.50 -0.30 10.56
CA GLY A 60 -5.15 0.25 10.56
C GLY A 60 -5.14 1.70 10.09
N LEU A 61 -4.00 2.13 9.53
CA LEU A 61 -3.86 3.42 8.86
C LEU A 61 -4.38 3.34 7.42
N ASP A 62 -3.85 2.38 6.64
CA ASP A 62 -4.22 2.01 5.28
C ASP A 62 -3.99 0.49 5.13
N PRO A 63 -5.07 -0.27 5.23
CA PRO A 63 -6.49 0.12 5.29
C PRO A 63 -6.99 0.47 6.71
N GLY A 64 -7.84 1.48 6.79
CA GLY A 64 -8.55 1.85 8.03
C GLY A 64 -8.86 3.34 8.11
N ILE A 65 -7.97 4.13 8.71
CA ILE A 65 -8.17 5.59 8.90
C ILE A 65 -8.37 6.30 7.55
N ASP A 66 -7.69 5.87 6.50
CA ASP A 66 -7.87 6.38 5.13
C ASP A 66 -9.32 6.24 4.65
N HIS A 67 -9.93 5.06 4.85
CA HIS A 67 -11.31 4.81 4.49
C HIS A 67 -12.29 5.61 5.36
N LEU A 68 -12.06 5.65 6.66
CA LEU A 68 -12.94 6.37 7.61
C LEU A 68 -12.92 7.88 7.32
N SER A 69 -11.74 8.45 7.06
CA SER A 69 -11.60 9.87 6.72
C SER A 69 -12.21 10.18 5.35
N ALA A 70 -12.00 9.31 4.36
CA ALA A 70 -12.63 9.44 3.05
C ALA A 70 -14.16 9.43 3.17
N LYS A 71 -14.73 8.42 3.88
CA LYS A 71 -16.17 8.31 4.07
C LYS A 71 -16.76 9.52 4.78
N ALA A 72 -16.08 10.03 5.82
CA ALA A 72 -16.53 11.23 6.52
C ALA A 72 -16.58 12.48 5.62
N VAL A 73 -15.70 12.58 4.60
CA VAL A 73 -15.75 13.67 3.60
C VAL A 73 -16.90 13.44 2.63
N LEU A 74 -17.03 12.23 2.10
CA LEU A 74 -18.09 11.86 1.16
C LEU A 74 -19.49 12.08 1.76
N ASP A 75 -19.69 11.67 3.00
CA ASP A 75 -20.97 11.86 3.71
C ASP A 75 -21.32 13.34 3.89
N ARG A 76 -20.35 14.17 4.28
CA ARG A 76 -20.57 15.62 4.39
C ARG A 76 -20.95 16.27 3.07
N VAL A 77 -20.35 15.85 1.95
CA VAL A 77 -20.70 16.36 0.62
C VAL A 77 -22.12 15.93 0.26
N ALA A 78 -22.48 14.67 0.47
CA ALA A 78 -23.81 14.17 0.20
C ALA A 78 -24.90 14.84 1.07
N GLU A 79 -24.65 15.00 2.38
CA GLU A 79 -25.55 15.72 3.32
C GLU A 79 -25.76 17.19 2.92
N ALA A 80 -24.75 17.82 2.33
CA ALA A 80 -24.86 19.17 1.79
C ALA A 80 -25.58 19.23 0.43
N GLY A 81 -26.04 18.10 -0.13
CA GLY A 81 -26.66 18.00 -1.45
C GLY A 81 -25.68 18.18 -2.61
N GLY A 82 -24.37 17.99 -2.36
CA GLY A 82 -23.33 18.04 -3.37
C GLY A 82 -23.21 16.72 -4.13
N GLU A 83 -22.60 16.80 -5.32
CA GLU A 83 -22.23 15.65 -6.14
C GLU A 83 -20.71 15.53 -6.21
N MET A 84 -20.18 14.33 -6.03
CA MET A 84 -18.75 14.07 -6.11
C MET A 84 -18.38 13.80 -7.57
N VAL A 85 -17.57 14.67 -8.18
CA VAL A 85 -17.12 14.54 -9.57
C VAL A 85 -15.71 13.98 -9.66
N GLU A 86 -14.89 14.25 -8.66
CA GLU A 86 -13.51 13.75 -8.56
C GLU A 86 -13.20 13.36 -7.12
N PHE A 87 -12.57 12.22 -6.94
CA PHE A 87 -12.10 11.72 -5.66
C PHE A 87 -10.67 11.23 -5.77
N GLU A 88 -9.78 11.86 -5.01
CA GLU A 88 -8.38 11.47 -4.90
C GLU A 88 -8.00 11.32 -3.43
N SER A 89 -7.55 10.14 -3.04
CA SER A 89 -7.10 9.83 -1.69
C SER A 89 -5.70 9.25 -1.71
N TYR A 90 -4.80 9.88 -0.97
CA TYR A 90 -3.41 9.46 -0.88
C TYR A 90 -3.04 9.18 0.57
N CYS A 91 -2.39 8.05 0.80
CA CYS A 91 -1.83 7.66 2.09
C CYS A 91 -0.41 7.16 1.93
N GLY A 92 0.46 7.42 2.90
CA GLY A 92 1.83 6.93 2.87
C GLY A 92 2.51 7.00 4.23
N GLY A 93 3.47 6.10 4.44
CA GLY A 93 4.36 6.17 5.57
C GLY A 93 5.37 7.30 5.34
N LEU A 94 5.08 8.49 5.84
CA LEU A 94 5.99 9.64 5.82
C LEU A 94 6.77 9.71 7.12
N ILE A 95 8.02 10.17 7.04
CA ILE A 95 8.81 10.46 8.24
C ILE A 95 8.43 11.83 8.80
N ALA A 96 8.48 11.94 10.14
CA ALA A 96 8.31 13.22 10.78
C ALA A 96 9.46 14.17 10.39
N PRO A 97 9.19 15.47 10.19
CA PRO A 97 10.22 16.42 9.71
C PRO A 97 11.51 16.42 10.54
N GLU A 98 11.40 16.25 11.85
CA GLU A 98 12.53 16.16 12.76
C GLU A 98 13.38 14.91 12.61
N SER A 99 12.89 13.92 11.90
CA SER A 99 13.57 12.64 11.64
C SER A 99 13.99 12.47 10.18
N ASP A 100 13.75 13.48 9.34
CA ASP A 100 14.06 13.48 7.93
C ASP A 100 15.52 13.85 7.69
N ASP A 101 16.39 12.85 7.68
CA ASP A 101 17.84 12.98 7.67
C ASP A 101 18.52 12.28 6.45
N ASN A 102 17.74 11.95 5.42
CA ASN A 102 18.26 11.24 4.25
C ASN A 102 17.63 11.71 2.94
N PRO A 103 18.32 11.54 1.78
CA PRO A 103 17.85 12.07 0.49
C PRO A 103 16.62 11.37 -0.08
N TRP A 104 16.17 10.28 0.53
CA TRP A 104 14.95 9.58 0.13
C TRP A 104 13.71 10.19 0.76
N HIS A 105 13.84 11.03 1.78
CA HIS A 105 12.74 11.50 2.61
C HIS A 105 11.85 10.34 3.07
N TYR A 106 12.51 9.20 3.38
CA TYR A 106 11.84 7.95 3.71
C TYR A 106 12.67 7.10 4.69
N LYS A 107 11.98 6.39 5.57
CA LYS A 107 12.53 5.34 6.44
C LYS A 107 11.58 4.15 6.48
N PHE A 108 12.12 2.94 6.53
CA PHE A 108 11.30 1.74 6.70
C PHE A 108 10.77 1.68 8.13
N SER A 109 9.48 1.97 8.29
CA SER A 109 8.78 1.94 9.58
C SER A 109 7.85 0.73 9.73
N TRP A 110 7.72 -0.07 8.69
CA TRP A 110 6.87 -1.27 8.64
C TRP A 110 7.57 -2.35 7.81
N ASN A 111 6.86 -3.15 6.99
CA ASN A 111 7.46 -4.23 6.23
C ASN A 111 8.33 -3.71 5.05
N PRO A 112 9.69 -3.77 5.14
CA PRO A 112 10.56 -3.25 4.08
C PRO A 112 10.35 -3.96 2.74
N ARG A 113 10.06 -5.27 2.74
CA ARG A 113 9.82 -6.05 1.54
C ARG A 113 8.69 -5.46 0.69
N ASN A 114 7.57 -5.08 1.30
CA ASN A 114 6.43 -4.51 0.59
C ASN A 114 6.77 -3.17 -0.09
N VAL A 115 7.66 -2.39 0.51
CA VAL A 115 8.13 -1.13 -0.09
C VAL A 115 9.06 -1.39 -1.25
N VAL A 116 10.02 -2.30 -1.08
CA VAL A 116 10.98 -2.67 -2.13
C VAL A 116 10.27 -3.24 -3.34
N LEU A 117 9.29 -4.13 -3.12
CA LEU A 117 8.54 -4.80 -4.19
C LEU A 117 7.40 -3.94 -4.79
N ALA A 118 7.22 -2.69 -4.38
CA ALA A 118 6.12 -1.84 -4.89
C ALA A 118 6.16 -1.68 -6.42
N GLY A 119 7.35 -1.69 -7.04
CA GLY A 119 7.53 -1.67 -8.50
C GLY A 119 7.32 -3.02 -9.19
N GLN A 120 6.95 -4.08 -8.47
CA GLN A 120 6.74 -5.44 -9.01
C GLN A 120 5.33 -5.98 -8.75
N GLY A 121 4.52 -5.28 -7.97
CA GLY A 121 3.13 -5.67 -7.65
C GLY A 121 2.24 -5.79 -8.87
N GLY A 122 0.93 -5.95 -8.66
CA GLY A 122 -0.05 -5.88 -9.73
C GLY A 122 -0.11 -4.47 -10.35
N ALA A 123 -0.66 -4.37 -11.56
CA ALA A 123 -0.92 -3.08 -12.18
C ALA A 123 -1.88 -2.25 -11.31
N ALA A 124 -1.66 -0.95 -11.24
CA ALA A 124 -2.63 -0.03 -10.66
C ALA A 124 -3.69 0.35 -11.71
N THR A 125 -4.95 0.38 -11.29
CA THR A 125 -6.08 0.81 -12.13
C THR A 125 -6.81 1.95 -11.44
N PHE A 126 -7.22 2.98 -12.22
CA PHE A 126 -7.92 4.14 -11.71
C PHE A 126 -8.76 4.79 -12.81
N LEU A 127 -9.71 5.65 -12.43
CA LEU A 127 -10.46 6.48 -13.36
C LEU A 127 -9.81 7.86 -13.47
N SER A 128 -9.73 8.39 -14.69
CA SER A 128 -9.30 9.76 -14.96
C SER A 128 -10.07 10.31 -16.15
N GLY A 129 -10.85 11.39 -15.94
CA GLY A 129 -11.69 11.99 -16.95
C GLY A 129 -12.68 11.02 -17.59
N GLY A 130 -13.32 10.16 -16.80
CA GLY A 130 -14.29 9.16 -17.25
C GLY A 130 -13.66 7.95 -17.96
N SER A 131 -12.34 7.85 -18.01
CA SER A 131 -11.64 6.73 -18.68
C SER A 131 -10.82 5.91 -17.70
N ALA A 132 -10.93 4.59 -17.79
CA ALA A 132 -10.07 3.68 -17.03
C ALA A 132 -8.62 3.80 -17.50
N ARG A 133 -7.71 3.90 -16.57
CA ARG A 133 -6.26 3.92 -16.76
C ARG A 133 -5.65 2.71 -16.09
N LEU A 134 -4.57 2.21 -16.69
CA LEU A 134 -3.77 1.12 -16.15
C LEU A 134 -2.31 1.53 -16.14
N VAL A 135 -1.70 1.45 -14.98
CA VAL A 135 -0.27 1.68 -14.79
C VAL A 135 0.39 0.34 -14.48
N PRO A 136 1.23 -0.18 -15.39
CA PRO A 136 1.96 -1.41 -15.11
C PRO A 136 3.02 -1.19 -14.01
N PRO A 137 3.41 -2.24 -13.26
CA PRO A 137 4.28 -2.10 -12.08
C PRO A 137 5.58 -1.34 -12.34
N HIS A 138 6.23 -1.61 -13.47
CA HIS A 138 7.51 -0.96 -13.84
C HIS A 138 7.38 0.53 -14.17
N ARG A 139 6.17 1.05 -14.26
CA ARG A 139 5.88 2.48 -14.48
C ARG A 139 5.23 3.15 -13.27
N ALA A 140 5.06 2.43 -12.17
CA ALA A 140 4.36 2.94 -10.99
C ALA A 140 4.90 4.30 -10.51
N PHE A 141 6.22 4.47 -10.56
CA PHE A 141 6.90 5.70 -10.12
C PHE A 141 7.10 6.75 -11.22
N GLN A 142 6.53 6.54 -12.42
CA GLN A 142 6.55 7.49 -13.54
C GLN A 142 5.23 8.23 -13.71
N ASP A 143 4.12 7.65 -13.24
CA ASP A 143 2.79 8.27 -13.24
C ASP A 143 2.57 9.05 -11.92
N VAL A 144 3.42 10.04 -11.67
CA VAL A 144 3.48 10.79 -10.40
C VAL A 144 2.65 12.07 -10.49
N ARG A 145 1.89 12.36 -9.43
CA ARG A 145 1.22 13.64 -9.21
C ARG A 145 1.97 14.43 -8.14
N HIS A 146 2.22 15.69 -8.41
CA HIS A 146 2.75 16.62 -7.41
C HIS A 146 1.61 17.15 -6.55
N ILE A 147 1.70 16.96 -5.25
CA ILE A 147 0.67 17.26 -4.26
C ILE A 147 1.29 18.18 -3.22
N GLU A 148 0.64 19.30 -2.94
CA GLU A 148 1.06 20.22 -1.88
C GLU A 148 0.10 20.13 -0.71
N VAL A 149 0.63 19.92 0.49
CA VAL A 149 -0.13 19.90 1.73
C VAL A 149 0.58 20.79 2.77
N GLY A 150 -0.10 21.85 3.18
CA GLY A 150 0.44 22.75 4.22
C GLY A 150 1.77 23.42 3.86
N GLY A 151 2.02 23.68 2.58
CA GLY A 151 3.27 24.27 2.07
C GLY A 151 4.40 23.26 1.88
N THR A 152 4.14 21.96 2.05
CA THR A 152 5.10 20.88 1.80
C THR A 152 4.73 20.15 0.52
N ALA A 153 5.71 19.94 -0.37
CA ALA A 153 5.54 19.20 -1.61
C ALA A 153 5.71 17.70 -1.39
N PHE A 154 4.84 16.94 -2.04
CA PHE A 154 4.84 15.48 -2.02
C PHE A 154 4.64 14.93 -3.43
N GLU A 155 4.98 13.65 -3.58
CA GLU A 155 4.74 12.85 -4.77
C GLU A 155 3.68 11.78 -4.47
N GLY A 156 2.59 11.79 -5.26
CA GLY A 156 1.53 10.79 -5.21
C GLY A 156 1.55 9.91 -6.45
N TYR A 157 1.42 8.60 -6.29
CA TYR A 157 1.30 7.68 -7.40
C TYR A 157 0.15 6.68 -7.18
N PRO A 158 -0.55 6.22 -8.25
CA PRO A 158 -1.65 5.29 -8.14
C PRO A 158 -1.19 3.98 -7.50
N ASN A 159 -2.01 3.43 -6.62
CA ASN A 159 -1.72 2.19 -5.91
C ASN A 159 -2.88 1.20 -6.05
N ARG A 160 -2.58 -0.02 -6.52
CA ARG A 160 -3.53 -1.13 -6.67
C ARG A 160 -4.76 -0.77 -7.54
N ASP A 161 -5.89 -1.41 -7.28
CA ASP A 161 -7.14 -1.19 -7.99
C ASP A 161 -7.99 -0.13 -7.26
N SER A 162 -7.98 1.09 -7.77
CA SER A 162 -8.86 2.16 -7.28
C SER A 162 -10.29 2.00 -7.77
N ILE A 163 -10.51 1.38 -8.95
CA ILE A 163 -11.85 1.28 -9.56
C ILE A 163 -12.77 0.40 -8.70
N ALA A 164 -12.22 -0.61 -8.05
CA ALA A 164 -13.00 -1.46 -7.14
C ALA A 164 -13.68 -0.67 -6.00
N TYR A 165 -13.21 0.54 -5.69
CA TYR A 165 -13.78 1.40 -4.65
C TYR A 165 -14.94 2.26 -5.13
N GLU A 166 -15.26 2.29 -6.44
CA GLU A 166 -16.40 3.01 -6.98
C GLU A 166 -17.70 2.60 -6.27
N SER A 167 -17.97 1.30 -6.20
CA SER A 167 -19.17 0.79 -5.51
C SER A 167 -19.04 0.81 -3.99
N ILE A 168 -17.82 0.62 -3.43
CA ILE A 168 -17.62 0.61 -1.98
C ILE A 168 -17.89 1.99 -1.37
N TYR A 169 -17.55 3.05 -2.10
CA TYR A 169 -17.77 4.43 -1.65
C TYR A 169 -19.10 5.02 -2.12
N GLY A 170 -19.87 4.33 -2.97
CA GLY A 170 -21.11 4.85 -3.57
C GLY A 170 -20.84 5.98 -4.55
N LEU A 171 -19.82 5.82 -5.39
CA LEU A 171 -19.32 6.81 -6.35
C LEU A 171 -19.56 6.38 -7.80
N GLU A 172 -20.59 5.59 -8.06
CA GLU A 172 -20.92 5.09 -9.39
C GLU A 172 -21.07 6.23 -10.41
N GLY A 173 -20.28 6.16 -11.48
CA GLY A 173 -20.27 7.17 -12.55
C GLY A 173 -19.32 8.35 -12.30
N ILE A 174 -18.51 8.33 -11.25
CA ILE A 174 -17.50 9.36 -11.00
C ILE A 174 -16.49 9.45 -12.15
N GLN A 175 -16.04 10.66 -12.45
CA GLN A 175 -15.13 10.90 -13.56
C GLN A 175 -13.67 10.62 -13.21
N THR A 176 -13.26 10.91 -11.98
CA THR A 176 -11.90 10.63 -11.49
C THR A 176 -11.98 9.95 -10.15
N LEU A 177 -11.34 8.80 -10.04
CA LEU A 177 -11.26 8.00 -8.80
C LEU A 177 -9.86 7.42 -8.67
N ILE A 178 -9.07 7.97 -7.73
CA ILE A 178 -7.70 7.55 -7.48
C ILE A 178 -7.52 7.30 -5.98
N ARG A 179 -7.01 6.13 -5.65
CA ARG A 179 -6.34 5.84 -4.38
C ARG A 179 -4.86 5.63 -4.67
N GLY A 180 -4.02 6.35 -3.96
CA GLY A 180 -2.60 6.39 -4.24
C GLY A 180 -1.73 6.35 -3.00
N THR A 181 -0.44 6.17 -3.23
CA THR A 181 0.58 6.25 -2.20
C THR A 181 1.24 7.62 -2.23
N LEU A 182 1.46 8.22 -1.05
CA LEU A 182 2.15 9.49 -0.88
C LEU A 182 3.60 9.27 -0.44
N ARG A 183 4.52 10.05 -1.01
CA ARG A 183 5.95 10.05 -0.68
C ARG A 183 6.50 11.47 -0.62
N GLY A 184 7.64 11.66 0.04
CA GLY A 184 8.40 12.90 -0.04
C GLY A 184 8.88 13.17 -1.47
N GLU A 185 9.10 14.45 -1.79
CA GLU A 185 9.58 14.88 -3.11
C GLU A 185 10.94 14.23 -3.44
N GLY A 186 11.08 13.73 -4.68
CA GLY A 186 12.28 13.05 -5.17
C GLY A 186 12.34 11.54 -4.90
N PHE A 187 11.48 11.00 -4.04
CA PHE A 187 11.44 9.56 -3.79
C PHE A 187 11.14 8.76 -5.06
N CYS A 188 10.09 9.14 -5.79
CA CYS A 188 9.64 8.38 -6.95
C CYS A 188 10.70 8.35 -8.05
N SER A 189 11.33 9.47 -8.35
CA SER A 189 12.39 9.53 -9.35
C SER A 189 13.60 8.68 -8.99
N GLY A 190 14.02 8.69 -7.72
CA GLY A 190 15.12 7.85 -7.24
C GLY A 190 14.76 6.36 -7.24
N TRP A 191 13.55 6.02 -6.78
CA TRP A 191 13.10 4.63 -6.75
C TRP A 191 12.86 4.04 -8.14
N ASP A 192 12.39 4.86 -9.10
CA ASP A 192 12.23 4.45 -10.49
C ASP A 192 13.56 3.95 -11.10
N VAL A 193 14.68 4.59 -10.80
CA VAL A 193 15.99 4.10 -11.24
C VAL A 193 16.24 2.67 -10.77
N LEU A 194 15.97 2.35 -9.51
CA LEU A 194 16.13 1.00 -8.97
C LEU A 194 15.19 -0.01 -9.64
N VAL A 195 13.96 0.42 -9.92
CA VAL A 195 12.97 -0.41 -10.65
C VAL A 195 13.44 -0.70 -12.08
N GLN A 196 13.86 0.33 -12.82
CA GLN A 196 14.31 0.19 -14.21
C GLN A 196 15.58 -0.64 -14.32
N LEU A 197 16.50 -0.58 -13.35
CA LEU A 197 17.68 -1.43 -13.28
C LEU A 197 17.36 -2.87 -12.86
N GLY A 198 16.16 -3.14 -12.33
CA GLY A 198 15.78 -4.47 -11.84
C GLY A 198 16.27 -4.79 -10.42
N CYS A 199 16.81 -3.79 -9.69
CA CYS A 199 17.34 -3.97 -8.33
C CYS A 199 16.25 -4.40 -7.31
N VAL A 200 14.99 -4.16 -7.64
CA VAL A 200 13.84 -4.49 -6.77
C VAL A 200 13.23 -5.87 -7.07
N ARG A 201 13.81 -6.65 -7.98
CA ARG A 201 13.30 -7.97 -8.36
C ARG A 201 13.67 -9.02 -7.32
N ASP A 202 12.76 -9.98 -7.12
CA ASP A 202 12.95 -11.12 -6.20
C ASP A 202 12.71 -12.49 -6.89
N ASP A 203 12.69 -12.49 -8.21
CA ASP A 203 12.49 -13.67 -9.06
C ASP A 203 13.81 -14.30 -9.54
N ALA A 204 14.96 -13.76 -9.12
CA ALA A 204 16.28 -14.29 -9.39
C ALA A 204 17.17 -14.24 -8.15
N GLU A 205 17.88 -15.31 -7.90
CA GLU A 205 18.91 -15.38 -6.86
C GLU A 205 20.29 -15.21 -7.47
N MET A 206 21.14 -14.42 -6.80
CA MET A 206 22.53 -14.23 -7.17
C MET A 206 23.42 -14.57 -5.99
N GLU A 207 24.43 -15.42 -6.21
CA GLU A 207 25.46 -15.71 -5.21
C GLU A 207 26.54 -14.62 -5.21
N TRP A 208 26.86 -14.11 -4.04
CA TRP A 208 27.87 -13.10 -3.84
C TRP A 208 29.06 -13.64 -3.05
N SER A 209 30.26 -13.31 -3.47
CA SER A 209 31.47 -13.64 -2.70
C SER A 209 31.56 -12.77 -1.44
N ALA A 210 32.17 -13.32 -0.40
CA ALA A 210 32.50 -12.53 0.78
C ALA A 210 33.42 -11.35 0.38
N GLY A 211 33.00 -10.13 0.74
CA GLY A 211 33.74 -8.91 0.41
C GLY A 211 33.22 -8.16 -0.83
N THR A 212 32.17 -8.63 -1.50
CA THR A 212 31.49 -7.85 -2.54
C THR A 212 31.01 -6.50 -1.97
N SER A 213 31.41 -5.41 -2.60
CA SER A 213 30.98 -4.07 -2.19
C SER A 213 29.60 -3.73 -2.74
N TRP A 214 28.93 -2.74 -2.14
CA TRP A 214 27.67 -2.20 -2.68
C TRP A 214 27.83 -1.65 -4.11
N ALA A 215 28.98 -1.08 -4.44
CA ALA A 215 29.28 -0.64 -5.78
C ALA A 215 29.38 -1.82 -6.78
N ASP A 216 29.97 -2.94 -6.38
CA ASP A 216 30.02 -4.13 -7.23
C ASP A 216 28.62 -4.74 -7.40
N TRP A 217 27.83 -4.75 -6.34
CA TRP A 217 26.44 -5.16 -6.40
C TRP A 217 25.64 -4.29 -7.38
N MET A 218 25.73 -2.98 -7.29
CA MET A 218 25.05 -2.05 -8.21
C MET A 218 25.51 -2.22 -9.66
N ARG A 219 26.83 -2.41 -9.89
CA ARG A 219 27.37 -2.64 -11.25
C ARG A 219 26.80 -3.89 -11.92
N SER A 220 26.43 -4.91 -11.15
CA SER A 220 25.87 -6.14 -11.71
C SER A 220 24.52 -5.94 -12.41
N PHE A 221 23.78 -4.88 -12.07
CA PHE A 221 22.53 -4.53 -12.73
C PHE A 221 22.73 -3.65 -13.98
N LEU A 222 23.94 -3.10 -14.17
CA LEU A 222 24.21 -2.28 -15.35
C LEU A 222 24.42 -3.15 -16.59
N PRO A 223 24.03 -2.67 -17.78
CA PRO A 223 24.43 -3.30 -19.04
C PRO A 223 25.94 -3.48 -19.12
N ALA A 224 26.40 -4.58 -19.71
CA ALA A 224 27.83 -4.89 -19.79
C ALA A 224 28.66 -3.77 -20.45
N SER A 225 28.05 -3.00 -21.36
CA SER A 225 28.67 -1.81 -21.98
C SER A 225 28.92 -0.65 -20.99
N LEU A 226 28.24 -0.64 -19.84
CA LEU A 226 28.35 0.39 -18.81
C LEU A 226 29.07 -0.11 -17.53
N SER A 227 29.58 -1.32 -17.52
CA SER A 227 30.22 -1.93 -16.35
C SER A 227 31.49 -1.17 -15.86
N HIS A 228 32.04 -0.31 -16.69
CA HIS A 228 33.21 0.54 -16.38
C HIS A 228 32.80 1.87 -15.71
N VAL A 229 31.55 2.20 -15.65
CA VAL A 229 31.08 3.45 -15.03
C VAL A 229 31.30 3.40 -13.51
N SER A 230 31.81 4.49 -12.95
CA SER A 230 31.94 4.66 -11.52
C SER A 230 30.51 4.80 -10.92
N VAL A 231 30.19 3.92 -9.97
CA VAL A 231 28.93 3.91 -9.21
C VAL A 231 29.20 4.41 -7.82
#